data_c8c86e2beaf074f6a61ff96abb56e862
#
_entry.id   c8c86e2beaf074f6a61ff96abb56e862
#
_cell.length_a   1.000
_cell.length_b   1.000
_cell.length_c   1.000
_cell.angle_alpha   90.00
_cell.angle_beta   90.00
_cell.angle_gamma   90.00
#
_symmetry.space_group_name_H-M   'P 1'
#
loop_
_entity.id
_entity.type
_entity.pdbx_description
1 polymer ?
#
loop_
_entity_poly.entity_id
_entity_poly.type
_entity_poly.pdbx_seq_one_letter_code
_entity_poly.pdbx_strand_id
1 'polypeptide(L)'
;MSARENILAKLKKADALPMEEPAVFDYYREMGISWGSEVERLKHWAAAMRAVKTEIYWVTKTSWPQVFRQAAEGKGLKNILLPLATEHGQIARAALVDSNIEPIAFEREIDTWKTEFFSNIDAGFSSSQCGIARTGTLMLFSSPEEPRTLSLVPPVHFCLFDTAKMYNEFHNAVEGEKLVENGIPTNVFLISGPSKTADIQLTLAYGAHGPRDLVILAILPDHISPADLEENA
;
A
#
# COMPACT_ATOMS: atom_id res chain seq x y z
N MET A 1 2.01 -29.69 37.57
CA MET A 1 2.53 -29.15 36.29
C MET A 1 1.51 -28.18 35.74
N SER A 2 1.94 -27.00 35.34
CA SER A 2 1.06 -26.01 34.73
C SER A 2 0.67 -26.45 33.28
N ALA A 3 -0.42 -25.88 32.73
CA ALA A 3 -0.83 -26.14 31.35
C ALA A 3 0.31 -25.86 30.38
N ARG A 4 1.09 -24.80 30.63
CA ARG A 4 2.30 -24.44 29.85
C ARG A 4 3.34 -25.55 29.88
N GLU A 5 3.65 -26.11 31.06
CA GLU A 5 4.65 -27.19 31.18
C GLU A 5 4.22 -28.44 30.43
N ASN A 6 2.90 -28.78 30.48
CA ASN A 6 2.35 -29.92 29.79
C ASN A 6 2.42 -29.74 28.25
N ILE A 7 2.14 -28.55 27.73
CA ILE A 7 2.23 -28.23 26.31
C ILE A 7 3.71 -28.32 25.86
N LEU A 8 4.62 -27.67 26.57
CA LEU A 8 6.05 -27.72 26.24
C LEU A 8 6.63 -29.14 26.33
N ALA A 9 6.19 -29.96 27.28
CA ALA A 9 6.61 -31.35 27.38
C ALA A 9 6.12 -32.18 26.19
N LYS A 10 4.88 -31.95 25.71
CA LYS A 10 4.35 -32.60 24.50
C LYS A 10 5.12 -32.17 23.24
N LEU A 11 5.41 -30.87 23.07
CA LEU A 11 6.18 -30.36 21.95
C LEU A 11 7.61 -30.92 21.93
N LYS A 12 8.26 -31.01 23.08
CA LYS A 12 9.61 -31.61 23.20
C LYS A 12 9.61 -33.12 22.90
N LYS A 13 8.50 -33.83 23.19
CA LYS A 13 8.33 -35.25 22.86
C LYS A 13 8.02 -35.52 21.38
N ALA A 14 7.65 -34.48 20.63
CA ALA A 14 7.22 -34.64 19.24
C ALA A 14 8.36 -35.03 18.27
N ASP A 15 9.58 -35.18 18.76
CA ASP A 15 10.77 -35.67 18.04
C ASP A 15 10.84 -35.18 16.58
N ALA A 16 10.58 -33.86 16.41
CA ALA A 16 10.58 -33.22 15.10
C ALA A 16 12.00 -33.27 14.56
N LEU A 17 12.21 -33.99 13.48
CA LEU A 17 13.47 -33.96 12.76
C LEU A 17 13.71 -32.55 12.25
N PRO A 18 14.96 -32.04 12.34
CA PRO A 18 15.31 -30.79 11.69
C PRO A 18 14.99 -30.91 10.19
N MET A 19 14.14 -30.04 9.71
CA MET A 19 13.90 -29.92 8.28
C MET A 19 15.06 -29.16 7.66
N GLU A 20 15.61 -29.64 6.56
CA GLU A 20 16.55 -28.83 5.78
C GLU A 20 15.86 -27.53 5.38
N GLU A 21 16.58 -26.43 5.53
CA GLU A 21 16.08 -25.13 5.12
C GLU A 21 15.85 -25.15 3.60
N PRO A 22 14.62 -24.97 3.12
CA PRO A 22 14.35 -25.03 1.68
C PRO A 22 15.07 -23.89 0.97
N ALA A 23 15.66 -24.16 -0.19
CA ALA A 23 16.30 -23.18 -1.06
C ALA A 23 15.25 -22.29 -1.75
N VAL A 24 14.49 -21.50 -0.95
CA VAL A 24 13.35 -20.72 -1.40
C VAL A 24 13.74 -19.69 -2.46
N PHE A 25 14.85 -19.00 -2.25
CA PHE A 25 15.32 -17.98 -3.20
C PHE A 25 15.79 -18.59 -4.52
N ASP A 26 16.44 -19.76 -4.51
CA ASP A 26 16.84 -20.45 -5.73
C ASP A 26 15.62 -20.93 -6.52
N TYR A 27 14.62 -21.49 -5.84
CA TYR A 27 13.37 -21.87 -6.46
C TYR A 27 12.68 -20.70 -7.18
N TYR A 28 12.53 -19.54 -6.53
CA TYR A 28 11.88 -18.38 -7.15
C TYR A 28 12.76 -17.72 -8.20
N ARG A 29 14.08 -17.82 -8.13
CA ARG A 29 14.97 -17.34 -9.19
C ARG A 29 14.82 -18.14 -10.47
N GLU A 30 14.59 -19.46 -10.37
CA GLU A 30 14.40 -20.36 -11.50
C GLU A 30 12.97 -20.34 -12.05
N MET A 31 11.98 -20.31 -11.16
CA MET A 31 10.56 -20.46 -11.48
C MET A 31 9.80 -19.12 -11.52
N GLY A 32 10.46 -18.03 -11.19
CA GLY A 32 9.86 -16.69 -11.12
C GLY A 32 9.40 -16.16 -12.47
N ILE A 33 8.39 -15.31 -12.45
CA ILE A 33 7.86 -14.66 -13.64
C ILE A 33 8.85 -13.60 -14.14
N SER A 34 9.15 -13.64 -15.42
CA SER A 34 9.82 -12.56 -16.14
C SER A 34 8.82 -11.83 -17.04
N TRP A 35 8.95 -10.52 -17.10
CA TRP A 35 8.15 -9.66 -17.98
C TRP A 35 8.99 -9.26 -19.18
N GLY A 36 8.38 -9.20 -20.36
CA GLY A 36 9.08 -8.81 -21.60
C GLY A 36 9.59 -7.37 -21.57
N SER A 37 8.92 -6.49 -20.81
CA SER A 37 9.32 -5.10 -20.62
C SER A 37 8.78 -4.55 -19.29
N GLU A 38 9.34 -3.40 -18.88
CA GLU A 38 8.85 -2.65 -17.74
C GLU A 38 7.41 -2.15 -17.95
N VAL A 39 7.09 -1.74 -19.18
CA VAL A 39 5.73 -1.31 -19.56
C VAL A 39 4.73 -2.45 -19.41
N GLU A 40 5.04 -3.66 -19.89
CA GLU A 40 4.17 -4.83 -19.71
C GLU A 40 3.95 -5.14 -18.23
N ARG A 41 5.01 -5.09 -17.43
CA ARG A 41 4.93 -5.29 -15.98
C ARG A 41 3.99 -4.29 -15.31
N LEU A 42 4.10 -2.99 -15.65
CA LEU A 42 3.24 -1.94 -15.13
C LEU A 42 1.79 -2.09 -15.60
N LYS A 43 1.56 -2.45 -16.88
CA LYS A 43 0.22 -2.72 -17.41
C LYS A 43 -0.45 -3.85 -16.67
N HIS A 44 0.27 -4.96 -16.46
CA HIS A 44 -0.29 -6.10 -15.72
C HIS A 44 -0.65 -5.71 -14.28
N TRP A 45 0.25 -5.02 -13.58
CA TRP A 45 0.00 -4.54 -12.23
C TRP A 45 -1.24 -3.64 -12.17
N ALA A 46 -1.33 -2.68 -13.10
CA ALA A 46 -2.44 -1.75 -13.16
C ALA A 46 -3.77 -2.45 -13.49
N ALA A 47 -3.77 -3.41 -14.42
CA ALA A 47 -4.95 -4.20 -14.76
C ALA A 47 -5.47 -4.98 -13.55
N ALA A 48 -4.59 -5.63 -12.78
CA ALA A 48 -4.97 -6.35 -11.57
C ALA A 48 -5.59 -5.42 -10.51
N MET A 49 -5.01 -4.24 -10.31
CA MET A 49 -5.52 -3.23 -9.37
C MET A 49 -6.86 -2.64 -9.83
N ARG A 50 -6.99 -2.30 -11.13
CA ARG A 50 -8.26 -1.77 -11.69
C ARG A 50 -9.39 -2.78 -11.66
N ALA A 51 -9.08 -4.07 -11.82
CA ALA A 51 -10.07 -5.15 -11.72
C ALA A 51 -10.78 -5.19 -10.35
N VAL A 52 -10.14 -4.66 -9.31
CA VAL A 52 -10.70 -4.52 -7.96
C VAL A 52 -11.12 -3.08 -7.61
N LYS A 53 -11.36 -2.24 -8.63
CA LYS A 53 -11.83 -0.85 -8.52
C LYS A 53 -10.83 0.15 -7.91
N THR A 54 -9.53 -0.11 -8.03
CA THR A 54 -8.51 0.88 -7.69
C THR A 54 -8.42 1.92 -8.78
N GLU A 55 -8.38 3.19 -8.40
CA GLU A 55 -8.11 4.31 -9.30
C GLU A 55 -6.60 4.51 -9.40
N ILE A 56 -6.05 4.59 -10.61
CA ILE A 56 -4.61 4.78 -10.85
C ILE A 56 -4.42 5.97 -11.78
N TYR A 57 -3.66 6.94 -11.31
CA TYR A 57 -3.20 8.10 -12.07
C TYR A 57 -1.71 7.94 -12.36
N TRP A 58 -1.36 7.87 -13.64
CA TRP A 58 0.03 7.90 -14.07
C TRP A 58 0.55 9.34 -14.01
N VAL A 59 1.55 9.58 -13.20
CA VAL A 59 2.07 10.92 -12.90
C VAL A 59 3.59 10.97 -13.03
N THR A 60 4.12 12.17 -13.06
CA THR A 60 5.56 12.44 -12.94
C THR A 60 5.88 12.97 -11.54
N LYS A 61 7.17 13.05 -11.20
CA LYS A 61 7.63 13.67 -9.96
C LYS A 61 7.14 15.11 -9.77
N THR A 62 6.89 15.81 -10.88
CA THR A 62 6.44 17.21 -10.87
C THR A 62 4.93 17.38 -10.98
N SER A 63 4.22 16.44 -11.61
CA SER A 63 2.77 16.57 -11.85
C SER A 63 1.89 15.96 -10.75
N TRP A 64 2.42 15.02 -9.94
CA TRP A 64 1.62 14.31 -8.95
C TRP A 64 0.91 15.23 -7.94
N PRO A 65 1.49 16.37 -7.48
CA PRO A 65 0.81 17.21 -6.51
C PRO A 65 -0.47 17.84 -7.06
N GLN A 66 -0.42 18.27 -8.34
CA GLN A 66 -1.59 18.83 -9.01
C GLN A 66 -2.65 17.76 -9.25
N VAL A 67 -2.25 16.55 -9.69
CA VAL A 67 -3.18 15.43 -9.91
C VAL A 67 -3.81 14.97 -8.59
N PHE A 68 -3.04 14.93 -7.51
CA PHE A 68 -3.54 14.66 -6.16
C PHE A 68 -4.65 15.63 -5.77
N ARG A 69 -4.40 16.94 -5.89
CA ARG A 69 -5.40 17.96 -5.61
C ARG A 69 -6.65 17.77 -6.46
N GLN A 70 -6.52 17.61 -7.77
CA GLN A 70 -7.67 17.42 -8.67
C GLN A 70 -8.48 16.18 -8.32
N ALA A 71 -7.83 15.06 -8.01
CA ALA A 71 -8.50 13.83 -7.59
C ALA A 71 -9.23 14.01 -6.26
N ALA A 72 -8.64 14.73 -5.30
CA ALA A 72 -9.24 15.01 -4.00
C ALA A 72 -10.46 15.95 -4.14
N GLU A 73 -10.35 17.02 -4.93
CA GLU A 73 -11.46 17.93 -5.25
C GLU A 73 -12.59 17.20 -5.98
N GLY A 74 -12.24 16.35 -6.97
CA GLY A 74 -13.22 15.55 -7.71
C GLY A 74 -14.01 14.56 -6.86
N LYS A 75 -13.46 14.12 -5.74
CA LYS A 75 -14.16 13.28 -4.74
C LYS A 75 -14.97 14.09 -3.72
N GLY A 76 -14.90 15.42 -3.77
CA GLY A 76 -15.62 16.31 -2.85
C GLY A 76 -15.16 16.19 -1.40
N LEU A 77 -13.90 15.89 -1.17
CA LEU A 77 -13.32 15.74 0.16
C LEU A 77 -13.25 17.09 0.87
N LYS A 78 -13.47 17.09 2.18
CA LYS A 78 -13.37 18.29 3.03
C LYS A 78 -12.03 18.34 3.76
N ASN A 79 -11.46 17.19 4.06
CA ASN A 79 -10.19 17.10 4.77
C ASN A 79 -9.40 15.86 4.35
N ILE A 80 -8.09 15.92 4.55
CA ILE A 80 -7.18 14.80 4.26
C ILE A 80 -6.11 14.76 5.36
N LEU A 81 -5.91 13.59 5.94
CA LEU A 81 -4.86 13.32 6.91
C LEU A 81 -3.54 13.08 6.19
N LEU A 82 -2.52 13.88 6.52
CA LEU A 82 -1.23 13.91 5.86
C LEU A 82 -0.07 13.57 6.81
N PRO A 83 0.96 12.84 6.35
CA PRO A 83 2.19 12.58 7.08
C PRO A 83 3.14 13.78 7.00
N LEU A 84 2.84 14.86 7.71
CA LEU A 84 3.56 16.15 7.59
C LEU A 84 5.03 16.10 8.02
N ALA A 85 5.47 15.07 8.70
CA ALA A 85 6.87 14.83 9.02
C ALA A 85 7.71 14.36 7.81
N THR A 86 7.05 13.98 6.70
CA THR A 86 7.70 13.50 5.48
C THR A 86 7.73 14.57 4.39
N GLU A 87 8.68 14.45 3.45
CA GLU A 87 8.79 15.36 2.31
C GLU A 87 7.52 15.34 1.44
N HIS A 88 7.04 14.15 1.08
CA HIS A 88 5.84 14.00 0.25
C HIS A 88 4.57 14.50 0.97
N GLY A 89 4.51 14.39 2.30
CA GLY A 89 3.43 14.98 3.09
C GLY A 89 3.43 16.51 3.05
N GLN A 90 4.59 17.13 3.10
CA GLN A 90 4.74 18.59 2.96
C GLN A 90 4.35 19.07 1.55
N ILE A 91 4.76 18.32 0.51
CA ILE A 91 4.39 18.61 -0.87
C ILE A 91 2.88 18.46 -1.07
N ALA A 92 2.28 17.39 -0.53
CA ALA A 92 0.83 17.20 -0.55
C ALA A 92 0.07 18.35 0.13
N ARG A 93 0.56 18.80 1.30
CA ARG A 93 0.01 19.98 1.99
C ARG A 93 0.09 21.23 1.12
N ALA A 94 1.23 21.49 0.51
CA ALA A 94 1.44 22.63 -0.37
C ALA A 94 0.49 22.61 -1.58
N ALA A 95 0.21 21.43 -2.13
CA ALA A 95 -0.72 21.26 -3.24
C ALA A 95 -2.17 21.63 -2.89
N LEU A 96 -2.55 21.55 -1.62
CA LEU A 96 -3.90 21.87 -1.14
C LEU A 96 -4.09 23.34 -0.78
N VAL A 97 -3.03 24.17 -0.86
CA VAL A 97 -3.16 25.64 -0.68
C VAL A 97 -4.16 26.17 -1.72
N ASP A 98 -5.04 27.07 -1.29
CA ASP A 98 -6.12 27.63 -2.09
C ASP A 98 -7.18 26.59 -2.58
N SER A 99 -7.23 25.42 -1.97
CA SER A 99 -8.34 24.48 -2.10
C SER A 99 -9.31 24.61 -0.92
N ASN A 100 -10.50 24.02 -1.04
CA ASN A 100 -11.44 23.92 0.07
C ASN A 100 -11.22 22.68 0.94
N ILE A 101 -10.05 22.03 0.81
CA ILE A 101 -9.70 20.79 1.52
C ILE A 101 -8.73 21.12 2.65
N GLU A 102 -9.11 20.79 3.87
CA GLU A 102 -8.29 20.99 5.06
C GLU A 102 -7.23 19.91 5.18
N PRO A 103 -5.92 20.25 5.15
CA PRO A 103 -4.86 19.29 5.45
C PRO A 103 -4.75 19.10 6.96
N ILE A 104 -4.96 17.88 7.44
CA ILE A 104 -4.87 17.51 8.86
C ILE A 104 -3.55 16.79 9.13
N ALA A 105 -2.82 17.20 10.17
CA ALA A 105 -1.60 16.54 10.60
C ALA A 105 -1.91 15.35 11.51
N PHE A 106 -1.15 14.26 11.36
CA PHE A 106 -1.17 13.15 12.31
C PHE A 106 -0.11 13.40 13.39
N GLU A 107 -0.45 14.24 14.38
CA GLU A 107 0.50 14.67 15.43
C GLU A 107 -0.03 14.39 16.85
N ARG A 108 -1.30 13.96 16.98
CA ARG A 108 -1.95 13.70 18.27
C ARG A 108 -1.95 12.22 18.58
N GLU A 109 -1.81 11.87 19.87
CA GLU A 109 -2.04 10.49 20.32
C GLU A 109 -3.45 10.05 19.97
N ILE A 110 -3.59 8.88 19.36
CA ILE A 110 -4.86 8.37 18.81
C ILE A 110 -5.99 8.38 19.86
N ASP A 111 -5.69 8.06 21.10
CA ASP A 111 -6.68 8.00 22.17
C ASP A 111 -7.29 9.36 22.54
N THR A 112 -6.60 10.46 22.20
CA THR A 112 -7.08 11.83 22.49
C THR A 112 -8.10 12.34 21.46
N TRP A 113 -8.18 11.74 20.27
CA TRP A 113 -9.07 12.16 19.18
C TRP A 113 -9.70 11.02 18.39
N LYS A 114 -9.71 9.84 18.99
CA LYS A 114 -10.20 8.60 18.34
C LYS A 114 -11.57 8.76 17.70
N THR A 115 -12.54 9.35 18.41
CA THR A 115 -13.90 9.54 17.88
C THR A 115 -13.90 10.45 16.65
N GLU A 116 -13.18 11.57 16.69
CA GLU A 116 -13.02 12.50 15.57
C GLU A 116 -12.34 11.81 14.39
N PHE A 117 -11.27 11.08 14.67
CA PHE A 117 -10.47 10.37 13.68
C PHE A 117 -11.30 9.34 12.90
N PHE A 118 -12.14 8.56 13.57
CA PHE A 118 -12.96 7.53 12.92
C PHE A 118 -14.24 8.08 12.25
N SER A 119 -14.69 9.28 12.61
CA SER A 119 -15.97 9.80 12.14
C SER A 119 -15.86 10.97 11.16
N ASN A 120 -14.79 11.76 11.24
CA ASN A 120 -14.71 13.05 10.56
C ASN A 120 -13.58 13.15 9.54
N ILE A 121 -12.73 12.14 9.39
CA ILE A 121 -11.64 12.14 8.42
C ILE A 121 -12.14 11.53 7.10
N ASP A 122 -12.09 12.31 6.02
CA ASP A 122 -12.56 11.89 4.70
C ASP A 122 -11.52 11.04 3.96
N ALA A 123 -10.23 11.39 4.09
CA ALA A 123 -9.16 10.66 3.40
C ALA A 123 -7.87 10.62 4.21
N GLY A 124 -7.02 9.65 3.88
CA GLY A 124 -5.63 9.58 4.32
C GLY A 124 -4.69 9.51 3.13
N PHE A 125 -3.49 10.04 3.31
CA PHE A 125 -2.43 10.01 2.31
C PHE A 125 -1.20 9.32 2.90
N SER A 126 -0.62 8.39 2.14
CA SER A 126 0.64 7.72 2.50
C SER A 126 1.47 7.41 1.26
N SER A 127 2.69 6.91 1.47
CA SER A 127 3.53 6.36 0.42
C SER A 127 3.59 4.84 0.47
N SER A 128 3.97 4.20 -0.64
CA SER A 128 4.32 2.78 -0.67
C SER A 128 5.82 2.61 -0.75
N GLN A 129 6.33 1.57 -0.11
CA GLN A 129 7.73 1.17 -0.20
C GLN A 129 8.06 0.63 -1.59
N CYS A 130 7.20 -0.25 -2.11
CA CYS A 130 7.34 -0.82 -3.45
C CYS A 130 6.01 -1.37 -3.97
N GLY A 131 6.01 -1.84 -5.23
CA GLY A 131 4.92 -2.57 -5.86
C GLY A 131 5.31 -4.01 -6.20
N ILE A 132 4.32 -4.91 -6.30
CA ILE A 132 4.46 -6.31 -6.69
C ILE A 132 3.57 -6.56 -7.89
N ALA A 133 4.19 -6.79 -9.05
CA ALA A 133 3.47 -6.82 -10.32
C ALA A 133 2.52 -8.01 -10.44
N ARG A 134 2.98 -9.22 -10.08
CA ARG A 134 2.20 -10.47 -10.25
C ARG A 134 0.83 -10.42 -9.62
N THR A 135 0.72 -9.77 -8.46
CA THR A 135 -0.50 -9.78 -7.66
C THR A 135 -1.24 -8.44 -7.65
N GLY A 136 -0.75 -7.43 -8.38
CA GLY A 136 -1.34 -6.10 -8.31
C GLY A 136 -1.34 -5.58 -6.87
N THR A 137 -0.16 -5.49 -6.26
CA THR A 137 -0.06 -5.17 -4.83
C THR A 137 0.88 -3.99 -4.61
N LEU A 138 0.58 -3.17 -3.62
CA LEU A 138 1.51 -2.22 -3.00
C LEU A 138 1.98 -2.79 -1.67
N MET A 139 3.26 -2.62 -1.36
CA MET A 139 3.84 -2.93 -0.07
C MET A 139 4.14 -1.64 0.68
N LEU A 140 3.54 -1.47 1.84
CA LEU A 140 3.70 -0.30 2.70
C LEU A 140 4.37 -0.70 4.01
N PHE A 141 5.26 0.16 4.49
CA PHE A 141 5.84 0.05 5.82
C PHE A 141 5.25 1.15 6.69
N SER A 142 4.90 0.82 7.93
CA SER A 142 4.52 1.86 8.88
C SER A 142 5.74 2.35 9.65
N SER A 143 5.77 3.65 9.85
CA SER A 143 6.74 4.34 10.69
C SER A 143 6.01 5.29 11.65
N PRO A 144 6.71 5.91 12.60
CA PRO A 144 6.12 7.00 13.40
C PRO A 144 5.61 8.16 12.55
N GLU A 145 6.29 8.47 11.44
CA GLU A 145 5.95 9.55 10.51
C GLU A 145 4.80 9.17 9.58
N GLU A 146 4.71 7.88 9.22
CA GLU A 146 3.61 7.32 8.40
C GLU A 146 2.95 6.14 9.12
N PRO A 147 2.15 6.40 10.15
CA PRO A 147 1.48 5.32 10.87
C PRO A 147 0.43 4.62 10.00
N ARG A 148 0.26 3.33 10.25
CA ARG A 148 -0.68 2.47 9.49
C ARG A 148 -2.12 3.00 9.42
N THR A 149 -2.50 3.82 10.38
CA THR A 149 -3.84 4.42 10.45
C THR A 149 -4.14 5.34 9.29
N LEU A 150 -3.12 5.96 8.66
CA LEU A 150 -3.27 6.78 7.44
C LEU A 150 -3.87 5.98 6.28
N SER A 151 -3.45 4.73 6.12
CA SER A 151 -3.85 3.87 5.01
C SER A 151 -5.02 2.94 5.33
N LEU A 152 -5.40 2.77 6.61
CA LEU A 152 -6.36 1.75 7.02
C LEU A 152 -7.69 2.30 7.56
N VAL A 153 -7.73 3.55 8.05
CA VAL A 153 -8.92 4.07 8.74
C VAL A 153 -9.78 4.98 7.87
N PRO A 154 -9.26 6.00 7.19
CA PRO A 154 -10.08 6.89 6.38
C PRO A 154 -10.79 6.16 5.24
N PRO A 155 -12.01 6.58 4.86
CA PRO A 155 -12.79 5.93 3.80
C PRO A 155 -12.14 6.02 2.42
N VAL A 156 -11.28 7.01 2.18
CA VAL A 156 -10.47 7.16 0.96
C VAL A 156 -8.99 7.11 1.32
N HIS A 157 -8.23 6.27 0.63
CA HIS A 157 -6.78 6.20 0.77
C HIS A 157 -6.10 6.65 -0.51
N PHE A 158 -5.31 7.72 -0.42
CA PHE A 158 -4.37 8.13 -1.47
C PHE A 158 -3.00 7.53 -1.19
N CYS A 159 -2.43 6.83 -2.16
CA CYS A 159 -1.11 6.24 -2.03
C CYS A 159 -0.17 6.75 -3.12
N LEU A 160 0.93 7.38 -2.72
CA LEU A 160 2.00 7.77 -3.62
C LEU A 160 2.92 6.57 -3.85
N PHE A 161 3.15 6.20 -5.12
CA PHE A 161 3.94 5.04 -5.48
C PHE A 161 4.97 5.39 -6.56
N ASP A 162 6.26 5.18 -6.26
CA ASP A 162 7.34 5.26 -7.25
C ASP A 162 7.44 3.92 -8.00
N THR A 163 7.02 3.91 -9.28
CA THR A 163 6.97 2.70 -10.09
C THR A 163 8.35 2.14 -10.44
N ALA A 164 9.43 2.89 -10.28
CA ALA A 164 10.79 2.37 -10.38
C ALA A 164 11.08 1.27 -9.34
N LYS A 165 10.32 1.26 -8.23
CA LYS A 165 10.36 0.23 -7.19
C LYS A 165 9.31 -0.88 -7.42
N MET A 166 9.05 -1.25 -8.67
CA MET A 166 8.17 -2.37 -9.00
C MET A 166 8.96 -3.68 -9.07
N TYR A 167 8.61 -4.62 -8.22
CA TYR A 167 9.14 -5.99 -8.24
C TYR A 167 8.20 -6.95 -8.97
N ASN A 168 8.74 -8.04 -9.50
CA ASN A 168 7.93 -9.02 -10.22
C ASN A 168 7.02 -9.79 -9.26
N GLU A 169 7.58 -10.31 -8.17
CA GLU A 169 6.93 -11.15 -7.18
C GLU A 169 7.29 -10.72 -5.76
N PHE A 170 6.56 -11.23 -4.78
CA PHE A 170 6.75 -10.88 -3.37
C PHE A 170 8.18 -11.19 -2.87
N HIS A 171 8.74 -12.37 -3.25
CA HIS A 171 10.08 -12.71 -2.80
C HIS A 171 11.14 -11.75 -3.38
N ASN A 172 10.96 -11.28 -4.63
CA ASN A 172 11.86 -10.25 -5.21
C ASN A 172 11.80 -8.94 -4.43
N ALA A 173 10.61 -8.58 -3.91
CA ALA A 173 10.46 -7.42 -3.04
C ALA A 173 11.18 -7.65 -1.70
N VAL A 174 11.09 -8.85 -1.11
CA VAL A 174 11.80 -9.20 0.13
C VAL A 174 13.31 -9.10 -0.03
N GLU A 175 13.87 -9.64 -1.14
CA GLU A 175 15.28 -9.52 -1.47
C GLU A 175 15.70 -8.07 -1.76
N GLY A 176 14.98 -7.40 -2.68
CA GLY A 176 15.32 -6.06 -3.15
C GLY A 176 15.25 -5.00 -2.05
N GLU A 177 14.27 -5.11 -1.14
CA GLU A 177 14.15 -4.25 0.05
C GLU A 177 15.03 -4.73 1.22
N LYS A 178 15.78 -5.85 1.04
CA LYS A 178 16.69 -6.42 2.03
C LYS A 178 16.03 -6.65 3.39
N LEU A 179 14.79 -7.14 3.40
CA LEU A 179 14.01 -7.29 4.62
C LEU A 179 14.60 -8.27 5.62
N VAL A 180 15.31 -9.30 5.14
CA VAL A 180 15.98 -10.28 6.01
C VAL A 180 17.25 -9.68 6.62
N GLU A 181 18.01 -8.91 5.84
CA GLU A 181 19.28 -8.31 6.25
C GLU A 181 19.10 -7.10 7.18
N ASN A 182 18.16 -6.19 6.81
CA ASN A 182 17.92 -4.97 7.56
C ASN A 182 16.95 -5.14 8.74
N GLY A 183 16.35 -6.33 8.86
CA GLY A 183 15.27 -6.61 9.78
C GLY A 183 13.88 -6.22 9.21
N ILE A 184 12.91 -7.07 9.51
CA ILE A 184 11.52 -6.83 9.08
C ILE A 184 10.93 -5.68 9.90
N PRO A 185 10.31 -4.67 9.27
CA PRO A 185 9.59 -3.62 10.00
C PRO A 185 8.52 -4.20 10.93
N THR A 186 8.16 -3.48 11.98
CA THR A 186 7.13 -3.91 12.94
C THR A 186 5.81 -4.27 12.26
N ASN A 187 5.49 -3.57 11.17
CA ASN A 187 4.30 -3.83 10.36
C ASN A 187 4.63 -3.67 8.87
N VAL A 188 4.24 -4.65 8.08
CA VAL A 188 4.26 -4.62 6.62
C VAL A 188 2.84 -4.86 6.12
N PHE A 189 2.35 -3.97 5.27
CA PHE A 189 1.01 -4.07 4.67
C PHE A 189 1.12 -4.39 3.21
N LEU A 190 0.31 -5.36 2.77
CA LEU A 190 0.13 -5.69 1.37
C LEU A 190 -1.28 -5.25 0.97
N ILE A 191 -1.37 -4.22 0.12
CA ILE A 191 -2.63 -3.64 -0.33
C ILE A 191 -2.83 -3.97 -1.80
N SER A 192 -3.83 -4.80 -2.10
CA SER A 192 -4.19 -5.22 -3.45
C SER A 192 -5.58 -4.71 -3.85
N GLY A 193 -5.89 -3.48 -3.48
CA GLY A 193 -7.16 -2.83 -3.78
C GLY A 193 -7.89 -2.27 -2.57
N PRO A 194 -9.07 -1.65 -2.75
CA PRO A 194 -9.93 -1.18 -1.68
C PRO A 194 -10.37 -2.31 -0.76
N SER A 195 -10.69 -1.97 0.49
CA SER A 195 -11.24 -2.93 1.44
C SER A 195 -12.56 -3.49 0.95
N LYS A 196 -12.65 -4.81 0.83
CA LYS A 196 -13.88 -5.53 0.50
C LYS A 196 -14.06 -6.74 1.40
N THR A 197 -15.27 -6.94 1.86
CA THR A 197 -15.67 -8.11 2.64
C THR A 197 -16.77 -8.84 1.89
N ALA A 198 -16.63 -10.16 1.72
CA ALA A 198 -17.71 -11.01 1.28
C ALA A 198 -18.51 -11.41 2.51
N ASP A 199 -19.77 -10.94 2.60
CA ASP A 199 -20.66 -11.32 3.68
C ASP A 199 -21.18 -12.74 3.50
N ILE A 200 -21.65 -13.32 4.63
CA ILE A 200 -22.31 -14.63 4.71
C ILE A 200 -23.51 -14.72 3.76
N GLN A 201 -24.09 -13.59 3.34
CA GLN A 201 -25.19 -13.49 2.39
C GLN A 201 -24.76 -13.28 0.92
N LEU A 202 -23.47 -13.53 0.57
CA LEU A 202 -22.92 -13.36 -0.78
C LEU A 202 -22.96 -11.93 -1.33
N THR A 203 -23.10 -10.94 -0.48
CA THR A 203 -23.08 -9.52 -0.86
C THR A 203 -21.69 -8.93 -0.60
N LEU A 204 -21.07 -8.31 -1.62
CA LEU A 204 -19.80 -7.61 -1.47
C LEU A 204 -20.03 -6.25 -0.77
N ALA A 205 -19.52 -6.10 0.45
CA ALA A 205 -19.48 -4.82 1.15
C ALA A 205 -18.08 -4.20 1.01
N TYR A 206 -18.03 -2.97 0.52
CA TYR A 206 -16.81 -2.17 0.45
C TYR A 206 -16.68 -1.26 1.67
N GLY A 207 -15.44 -1.14 2.19
CA GLY A 207 -15.15 -0.19 3.28
C GLY A 207 -15.51 -0.67 4.68
N ALA A 208 -15.82 -1.95 4.88
CA ALA A 208 -16.18 -2.47 6.22
C ALA A 208 -14.99 -2.52 7.19
N HIS A 209 -13.78 -2.78 6.68
CA HIS A 209 -12.57 -2.99 7.49
C HIS A 209 -11.37 -2.15 7.03
N GLY A 210 -11.61 -1.12 6.25
CA GLY A 210 -10.56 -0.26 5.70
C GLY A 210 -11.11 0.67 4.62
N PRO A 211 -10.27 1.38 3.86
CA PRO A 211 -10.70 2.33 2.86
C PRO A 211 -11.65 1.71 1.82
N ARG A 212 -12.76 2.40 1.57
CA ARG A 212 -13.70 2.04 0.51
C ARG A 212 -13.12 2.32 -0.88
N ASP A 213 -12.32 3.38 -0.97
CA ASP A 213 -11.70 3.84 -2.21
C ASP A 213 -10.18 3.87 -2.05
N LEU A 214 -9.48 3.32 -3.03
CA LEU A 214 -8.02 3.39 -3.15
C LEU A 214 -7.66 4.17 -4.41
N VAL A 215 -6.89 5.23 -4.23
CA VAL A 215 -6.39 6.10 -5.31
C VAL A 215 -4.87 6.05 -5.29
N ILE A 216 -4.26 5.63 -6.39
CA ILE A 216 -2.81 5.54 -6.52
C ILE A 216 -2.30 6.63 -7.44
N LEU A 217 -1.33 7.39 -6.95
CA LEU A 217 -0.53 8.33 -7.72
C LEU A 217 0.77 7.61 -8.08
N ALA A 218 0.79 6.99 -9.26
CA ALA A 218 1.89 6.16 -9.72
C ALA A 218 2.90 7.02 -10.50
N ILE A 219 4.03 7.35 -9.84
CA ILE A 219 5.11 8.13 -10.43
C ILE A 219 5.84 7.26 -11.44
N LEU A 220 5.85 7.68 -12.69
CA LEU A 220 6.57 7.01 -13.76
C LEU A 220 8.05 7.43 -13.80
N PRO A 221 8.97 6.52 -14.16
CA PRO A 221 10.33 6.88 -14.49
C PRO A 221 10.35 7.73 -15.77
N ASP A 222 11.37 8.57 -15.93
CA ASP A 222 11.43 9.59 -17.00
C ASP A 222 11.39 9.00 -18.43
N HIS A 223 11.71 7.72 -18.60
CA HIS A 223 11.72 7.03 -19.88
C HIS A 223 10.38 6.38 -20.27
N ILE A 224 9.37 6.43 -19.39
CA ILE A 224 8.02 5.89 -19.63
C ILE A 224 7.01 7.05 -19.58
N SER A 225 6.23 7.19 -20.61
CA SER A 225 5.14 8.17 -20.65
C SER A 225 3.79 7.53 -20.27
N PRO A 226 2.81 8.31 -19.79
CA PRO A 226 1.45 7.81 -19.58
C PRO A 226 0.85 7.16 -20.85
N ALA A 227 1.17 7.68 -22.03
CA ALA A 227 0.68 7.15 -23.30
C ALA A 227 1.15 5.71 -23.60
N ASP A 228 2.32 5.31 -23.05
CA ASP A 228 2.83 3.94 -23.22
C ASP A 228 1.99 2.92 -22.42
N LEU A 229 1.25 3.40 -21.40
CA LEU A 229 0.47 2.61 -20.47
C LEU A 229 -1.04 2.66 -20.72
N GLU A 230 -1.50 3.61 -21.54
CA GLU A 230 -2.88 3.64 -22.00
C GLU A 230 -3.09 2.48 -22.99
N GLU A 231 -4.13 1.68 -22.74
CA GLU A 231 -4.58 0.71 -23.72
C GLU A 231 -5.16 1.50 -24.91
N ASN A 232 -4.67 1.21 -26.11
CA ASN A 232 -5.35 1.68 -27.32
C ASN A 232 -6.81 1.17 -27.27
N ALA A 233 -7.73 2.07 -27.04
CA ALA A 233 -9.18 1.82 -26.95
C ALA A 233 -9.74 1.28 -28.28
#